data_ec2cb08ac476746046616e9be1172061
#
_entry.id   ec2cb08ac476746046616e9be1172061
#
_cell.length_a   1.000
_cell.length_b   1.000
_cell.length_c   1.000
_cell.angle_alpha   90.00
_cell.angle_beta   90.00
_cell.angle_gamma   90.00
#
_symmetry.space_group_name_H-M   'P 1'
#
loop_
_entity.id
_entity.type
_entity.pdbx_description
1 polymer ?
#
loop_
_entity_poly.entity_id
_entity_poly.type
_entity_poly.pdbx_seq_one_letter_code
_entity_poly.pdbx_strand_id
1 'polypeptide(L)'
;MGNKLIICVKQDENISKQITIKSGGQPLDLSTYDNVTIEVKKAPYEQFEPIIQKVITTTSNDATTGRITNAAGGVLQVRFTQADTSFPPNDYYLIIYLNGNGSSDIISSQCCDSAIYRVCTQ
;
A
#
# COMPACT_ATOMS: atom_id res chain seq x y z
N MET A 1 -20.70 8.14 -3.84
CA MET A 1 -19.95 7.18 -4.66
C MET A 1 -18.69 6.78 -3.97
N GLY A 2 -18.46 5.50 -3.89
CA GLY A 2 -17.28 4.98 -3.24
C GLY A 2 -16.03 5.09 -4.11
N ASN A 3 -14.90 5.27 -3.46
CA ASN A 3 -13.60 5.20 -4.10
C ASN A 3 -13.00 3.82 -3.88
N LYS A 4 -12.34 3.30 -4.90
CA LYS A 4 -11.63 2.02 -4.81
C LYS A 4 -10.17 2.24 -5.14
N LEU A 5 -9.31 1.66 -4.33
CA LEU A 5 -7.88 1.58 -4.63
C LEU A 5 -7.58 0.14 -5.02
N ILE A 6 -7.17 -0.07 -6.27
CA ILE A 6 -6.81 -1.39 -6.76
C ILE A 6 -5.36 -1.33 -7.23
N ILE A 7 -4.51 -2.11 -6.60
CA ILE A 7 -3.14 -2.31 -7.06
C ILE A 7 -3.14 -3.63 -7.83
N CYS A 8 -2.96 -3.54 -9.15
CA CYS A 8 -2.99 -4.72 -10.02
C CYS A 8 -1.56 -5.06 -10.46
N VAL A 9 -1.15 -6.29 -10.21
CA VAL A 9 0.17 -6.79 -10.62
C VAL A 9 -0.02 -8.08 -11.40
N LYS A 10 0.94 -8.38 -12.28
CA LYS A 10 0.98 -9.68 -12.96
C LYS A 10 1.79 -10.65 -12.13
N GLN A 11 1.39 -11.91 -12.14
CA GLN A 11 2.10 -12.95 -11.41
C GLN A 11 3.57 -13.03 -11.86
N ASP A 12 4.47 -13.17 -10.90
CA ASP A 12 5.92 -13.29 -11.11
C ASP A 12 6.58 -12.04 -11.72
N GLU A 13 5.96 -10.87 -11.57
CA GLU A 13 6.48 -9.61 -12.08
C GLU A 13 7.20 -8.84 -10.96
N ASN A 14 8.23 -8.07 -11.34
CA ASN A 14 8.87 -7.10 -10.44
C ASN A 14 8.49 -5.71 -10.93
N ILE A 15 7.70 -4.99 -10.15
CA ILE A 15 7.10 -3.74 -10.62
C ILE A 15 6.94 -2.74 -9.47
N SER A 16 7.01 -1.45 -9.79
CA SER A 16 6.63 -0.41 -8.84
C SER A 16 5.32 0.23 -9.26
N LYS A 17 4.52 0.61 -8.26
CA LYS A 17 3.24 1.27 -8.46
C LYS A 17 3.24 2.59 -7.70
N GLN A 18 2.76 3.64 -8.34
CA GLN A 18 2.61 4.94 -7.70
C GLN A 18 1.22 5.03 -7.06
N ILE A 19 1.19 5.50 -5.82
CA ILE A 19 -0.03 5.68 -5.06
C ILE A 19 -0.05 7.10 -4.52
N THR A 20 -1.22 7.75 -4.58
CA THR A 20 -1.45 9.03 -3.90
C THR A 20 -2.42 8.80 -2.75
N ILE A 21 -1.99 9.13 -1.54
CA ILE A 21 -2.82 9.03 -0.36
C ILE A 21 -3.65 10.31 -0.25
N LYS A 22 -4.95 10.14 -0.10
CA LYS A 22 -5.88 11.27 -0.01
C LYS A 22 -6.73 11.15 1.23
N SER A 23 -7.15 12.30 1.74
CA SER A 23 -8.13 12.39 2.82
C SER A 23 -9.12 13.48 2.45
N GLY A 24 -10.41 13.15 2.49
CA GLY A 24 -11.45 14.10 2.10
C GLY A 24 -11.33 14.61 0.67
N GLY A 25 -10.81 13.79 -0.24
CA GLY A 25 -10.64 14.15 -1.64
C GLY A 25 -9.40 14.97 -1.94
N GLN A 26 -8.60 15.32 -0.92
CA GLN A 26 -7.39 16.11 -1.06
C GLN A 26 -6.15 15.26 -0.76
N PRO A 27 -5.01 15.54 -1.42
CA PRO A 27 -3.77 14.87 -1.08
C PRO A 27 -3.42 15.07 0.40
N LEU A 28 -2.99 13.99 1.05
CA LEU A 28 -2.62 14.03 2.46
C LEU A 28 -1.12 14.29 2.58
N ASP A 29 -0.74 15.27 3.40
CA ASP A 29 0.67 15.55 3.68
C ASP A 29 1.23 14.44 4.56
N LEU A 30 2.18 13.69 4.04
CA LEU A 30 2.80 12.56 4.73
C LEU A 30 4.02 12.96 5.56
N SER A 31 4.43 14.22 5.51
CA SER A 31 5.66 14.67 6.19
C SER A 31 5.56 14.60 7.72
N THR A 32 4.35 14.57 8.27
CA THR A 32 4.12 14.46 9.72
C THR A 32 4.12 13.03 10.22
N TYR A 33 4.19 12.05 9.33
CA TYR A 33 4.19 10.62 9.69
C TYR A 33 5.58 10.03 9.56
N ASP A 34 5.87 9.02 10.38
CA ASP A 34 7.17 8.33 10.33
C ASP A 34 7.28 7.41 9.12
N ASN A 35 6.19 6.74 8.77
CA ASN A 35 6.17 5.85 7.62
C ASN A 35 4.73 5.57 7.17
N VAL A 36 4.63 5.01 5.97
CA VAL A 36 3.40 4.43 5.44
C VAL A 36 3.64 2.93 5.34
N THR A 37 2.83 2.15 6.04
CA THR A 37 2.95 0.69 6.01
C THR A 37 1.81 0.11 5.20
N ILE A 38 2.16 -0.69 4.20
CA ILE A 38 1.19 -1.37 3.34
C ILE A 38 1.24 -2.85 3.66
N GLU A 39 0.08 -3.43 3.97
CA GLU A 39 -0.06 -4.86 4.23
C GLU A 39 -1.05 -5.48 3.28
N VAL A 40 -0.73 -6.68 2.81
CA VAL A 40 -1.62 -7.50 2.00
C VAL A 40 -1.93 -8.76 2.79
N LYS A 41 -3.21 -9.06 2.95
CA LYS A 41 -3.67 -10.20 3.74
C LYS A 41 -4.63 -11.06 2.93
N LYS A 42 -4.69 -12.35 3.24
CA LYS A 42 -5.64 -13.28 2.60
C LYS A 42 -7.07 -13.05 3.09
N ALA A 43 -7.24 -12.52 4.30
CA ALA A 43 -8.53 -12.24 4.88
C ALA A 43 -8.46 -10.96 5.70
N PRO A 44 -9.59 -10.23 5.90
CA PRO A 44 -9.58 -8.91 6.53
C PRO A 44 -9.54 -8.96 8.06
N TYR A 45 -9.12 -10.07 8.66
CA TYR A 45 -9.11 -10.24 10.11
C TYR A 45 -7.74 -9.95 10.67
N GLU A 46 -7.69 -9.27 11.82
CA GLU A 46 -6.44 -8.87 12.45
C GLU A 46 -5.58 -10.08 12.87
N GLN A 47 -6.21 -11.21 13.18
CA GLN A 47 -5.48 -12.41 13.59
C GLN A 47 -4.68 -13.04 12.45
N PHE A 48 -4.92 -12.66 11.19
CA PHE A 48 -4.15 -13.18 10.08
C PHE A 48 -2.93 -12.29 9.84
N GLU A 49 -1.77 -12.93 9.75
CA GLU A 49 -0.54 -12.20 9.43
C GLU A 49 -0.55 -11.76 7.96
N PRO A 50 0.05 -10.61 7.66
CA PRO A 50 0.15 -10.18 6.27
C PRO A 50 1.06 -11.11 5.47
N ILE A 51 0.68 -11.37 4.22
CA ILE A 51 1.52 -12.10 3.28
C ILE A 51 2.55 -11.17 2.63
N ILE A 52 2.28 -9.86 2.63
CA ILE A 52 3.20 -8.82 2.18
C ILE A 52 3.11 -7.67 3.18
N GLN A 53 4.27 -7.15 3.60
CA GLN A 53 4.33 -5.96 4.43
C GLN A 53 5.44 -5.06 3.93
N LYS A 54 5.12 -3.81 3.62
CA LYS A 54 6.08 -2.79 3.16
C LYS A 54 6.02 -1.59 4.09
N VAL A 55 7.14 -1.29 4.74
CA VAL A 55 7.27 -0.09 5.57
C VAL A 55 8.00 0.96 4.73
N ILE A 56 7.28 1.97 4.29
CA ILE A 56 7.74 2.91 3.27
C ILE A 56 8.04 4.25 3.91
N THR A 57 9.26 4.74 3.68
CA THR A 57 9.70 6.06 4.12
C THR A 57 10.29 6.82 2.94
N THR A 58 10.79 8.03 3.18
CA THR A 58 11.48 8.82 2.15
C THR A 58 12.83 8.22 1.78
N THR A 59 13.38 7.34 2.62
CA THR A 59 14.72 6.76 2.43
C THR A 59 14.72 5.24 2.35
N SER A 60 13.55 4.59 2.35
CA SER A 60 13.47 3.13 2.26
C SER A 60 14.00 2.63 0.92
N ASN A 61 14.35 1.35 0.87
CA ASN A 61 14.98 0.75 -0.32
C ASN A 61 13.97 0.67 -1.46
N ASP A 62 14.19 1.44 -2.52
CA ASP A 62 13.28 1.50 -3.67
C ASP A 62 13.23 0.19 -4.45
N ALA A 63 14.27 -0.63 -4.38
CA ALA A 63 14.32 -1.90 -5.12
C ALA A 63 13.50 -3.00 -4.47
N THR A 64 13.21 -2.91 -3.17
CA THR A 64 12.50 -3.97 -2.44
C THR A 64 11.22 -3.47 -1.78
N THR A 65 11.14 -2.21 -1.43
CA THR A 65 10.06 -1.65 -0.61
C THR A 65 9.31 -0.52 -1.31
N GLY A 66 10.05 0.39 -1.91
CA GLY A 66 9.49 1.64 -2.45
C GLY A 66 9.90 2.83 -1.61
N ARG A 67 9.43 4.01 -1.98
CA ARG A 67 9.75 5.27 -1.30
C ARG A 67 8.59 6.25 -1.37
N ILE A 68 8.53 7.12 -0.37
CA ILE A 68 7.70 8.31 -0.44
C ILE A 68 8.45 9.31 -1.33
N THR A 69 7.87 9.63 -2.49
CA THR A 69 8.53 10.48 -3.49
C THR A 69 8.11 11.93 -3.38
N ASN A 70 6.91 12.19 -2.84
CA ASN A 70 6.42 13.55 -2.59
C ASN A 70 5.54 13.53 -1.35
N ALA A 71 6.16 13.75 -0.19
CA ALA A 71 5.46 13.66 1.08
C ALA A 71 4.35 14.70 1.19
N ALA A 72 4.61 15.94 0.78
CA ALA A 72 3.62 17.00 0.88
C ALA A 72 2.39 16.73 -0.01
N GLY A 73 2.59 16.06 -1.14
CA GLY A 73 1.51 15.70 -2.06
C GLY A 73 0.91 14.33 -1.81
N GLY A 74 1.38 13.60 -0.80
CA GLY A 74 0.87 12.28 -0.47
C GLY A 74 1.26 11.19 -1.46
N VAL A 75 2.32 11.40 -2.23
CA VAL A 75 2.71 10.48 -3.31
C VAL A 75 3.83 9.56 -2.86
N LEU A 76 3.66 8.28 -3.12
CA LEU A 76 4.68 7.27 -2.83
C LEU A 76 4.70 6.23 -3.95
N GLN A 77 5.81 5.51 -4.03
CA GLN A 77 5.94 4.36 -4.90
C GLN A 77 6.10 3.11 -4.04
N VAL A 78 5.39 2.05 -4.39
CA VAL A 78 5.50 0.75 -3.73
C VAL A 78 6.15 -0.21 -4.70
N ARG A 79 7.20 -0.89 -4.25
CA ARG A 79 7.86 -1.92 -5.05
C ARG A 79 7.30 -3.28 -4.68
N PHE A 80 6.80 -4.00 -5.69
CA PHE A 80 6.42 -5.40 -5.54
C PHE A 80 7.43 -6.23 -6.30
N THR A 81 8.18 -7.04 -5.56
CA THR A 81 9.20 -7.91 -6.15
C THR A 81 8.56 -9.14 -6.75
N GLN A 82 9.35 -9.94 -7.46
CA GLN A 82 8.85 -11.20 -8.01
C GLN A 82 8.24 -12.10 -6.93
N ALA A 83 8.85 -12.13 -5.74
CA ALA A 83 8.31 -12.90 -4.62
C ALA A 83 6.96 -12.36 -4.16
N ASP A 84 6.78 -11.04 -4.18
CA ASP A 84 5.53 -10.41 -3.75
C ASP A 84 4.38 -10.69 -4.74
N THR A 85 4.70 -10.95 -6.00
CA THR A 85 3.70 -11.16 -7.05
C THR A 85 3.51 -12.63 -7.41
N SER A 86 4.23 -13.55 -6.73
CA SER A 86 4.18 -14.98 -7.04
C SER A 86 2.98 -15.69 -6.42
N PHE A 87 2.15 -15.01 -5.64
CA PHE A 87 0.95 -15.59 -5.06
C PHE A 87 -0.06 -15.98 -6.14
N PRO A 88 -0.93 -16.96 -5.86
CA PRO A 88 -1.96 -17.35 -6.83
C PRO A 88 -2.81 -16.17 -7.29
N PRO A 89 -3.22 -16.13 -8.56
CA PRO A 89 -4.10 -15.05 -9.05
C PRO A 89 -5.38 -14.98 -8.23
N ASN A 90 -5.65 -13.81 -7.65
CA ASN A 90 -6.80 -13.57 -6.79
C ASN A 90 -6.80 -12.11 -6.37
N ASP A 91 -7.88 -11.71 -5.71
CA ASP A 91 -7.96 -10.43 -5.02
C ASP A 91 -7.66 -10.66 -3.54
N TYR A 92 -6.68 -9.90 -3.03
CA TYR A 92 -6.27 -9.94 -1.64
C TYR A 92 -6.61 -8.62 -0.97
N TYR A 93 -6.75 -8.63 0.35
CA TYR A 93 -7.07 -7.42 1.11
C TYR A 93 -5.83 -6.55 1.28
N LEU A 94 -5.97 -5.28 0.93
CA LEU A 94 -4.91 -4.29 1.03
C LEU A 94 -5.25 -3.32 2.15
N ILE A 95 -4.33 -3.12 3.08
CA ILE A 95 -4.51 -2.20 4.20
C ILE A 95 -3.33 -1.25 4.23
N ILE A 96 -3.63 0.04 4.35
CA ILE A 96 -2.61 1.09 4.41
C ILE A 96 -2.68 1.75 5.77
N TYR A 97 -1.56 1.75 6.47
CA TYR A 97 -1.42 2.39 7.79
C TYR A 97 -0.52 3.60 7.68
N LEU A 98 -0.90 4.67 8.36
CA LEU A 98 -0.05 5.83 8.58
C LEU A 98 0.46 5.78 10.01
N ASN A 99 1.76 5.65 10.19
CA ASN A 99 2.37 5.53 11.52
C ASN A 99 3.15 6.80 11.84
N GLY A 100 2.86 7.36 13.01
CA GLY A 100 3.56 8.54 13.49
C GLY A 100 3.03 9.00 14.82
N ASN A 101 3.85 9.71 15.61
CA ASN A 101 3.46 10.28 16.90
C ASN A 101 2.87 9.25 17.87
N GLY A 102 3.35 8.00 17.81
CA GLY A 102 2.87 6.94 18.68
C GLY A 102 1.52 6.35 18.31
N SER A 103 0.97 6.73 17.17
CA SER A 103 -0.32 6.21 16.71
C SER A 103 -0.19 5.56 15.34
N SER A 104 -1.19 4.76 15.00
CA SER A 104 -1.26 4.07 13.71
C SER A 104 -2.68 4.22 13.16
N ASP A 105 -2.82 4.96 12.07
CA ASP A 105 -4.10 5.24 11.45
C ASP A 105 -4.28 4.39 10.21
N ILE A 106 -5.48 3.81 10.03
CA ILE A 106 -5.82 3.06 8.82
C ILE A 106 -6.38 4.04 7.81
N ILE A 107 -5.64 4.24 6.74
CA ILE A 107 -6.01 5.24 5.72
C ILE A 107 -6.86 4.65 4.60
N SER A 108 -6.80 3.34 4.37
CA SER A 108 -7.58 2.72 3.29
C SER A 108 -9.07 2.95 3.46
N SER A 109 -9.55 2.99 4.72
CA SER A 109 -10.95 3.29 4.99
C SER A 109 -11.29 4.77 4.85
N GLN A 110 -10.31 5.65 4.91
CA GLN A 110 -10.50 7.09 4.77
C GLN A 110 -10.42 7.54 3.32
N CYS A 111 -9.49 6.96 2.55
CA CYS A 111 -9.31 7.34 1.15
C CYS A 111 -10.28 6.60 0.23
N CYS A 112 -10.71 5.41 0.63
CA CYS A 112 -11.36 4.49 -0.31
C CYS A 112 -12.36 3.61 0.43
N ASP A 113 -13.44 3.22 -0.25
CA ASP A 113 -14.41 2.25 0.30
C ASP A 113 -13.80 0.86 0.39
N SER A 114 -12.87 0.56 -0.52
CA SER A 114 -12.17 -0.73 -0.49
C SER A 114 -10.77 -0.56 -1.07
N ALA A 115 -9.87 -1.40 -0.62
CA ALA A 115 -8.51 -1.47 -1.15
C ALA A 115 -8.18 -2.93 -1.44
N ILE A 116 -7.69 -3.19 -2.64
CA ILE A 116 -7.47 -4.55 -3.15
C ILE A 116 -6.10 -4.63 -3.78
N TYR A 117 -5.38 -5.70 -3.45
CA TYR A 117 -4.18 -6.12 -4.16
C TYR A 117 -4.57 -7.28 -5.06
N ARG A 118 -4.57 -7.04 -6.37
CA ARG A 118 -5.03 -8.03 -7.34
C ARG A 118 -3.84 -8.63 -8.07
N VAL A 119 -3.73 -9.94 -8.01
CA VAL A 119 -2.73 -10.69 -8.78
C VAL A 119 -3.43 -11.31 -9.97
N CYS A 120 -2.92 -11.01 -11.15
CA CYS A 120 -3.46 -11.51 -12.42
C CYS A 120 -2.49 -12.51 -13.03
N THR A 121 -3.01 -13.42 -13.85
CA THR A 121 -2.16 -14.33 -14.62
C THR A 121 -1.38 -13.54 -15.67
N GLN A 122 -0.20 -14.03 -15.99
CA GLN A 122 0.61 -13.43 -17.04
C GLN A 122 -0.02 -13.59 -18.42
#